data_83d7bd571dc31d1354f46ebd72680dc7
#
_entry.id   83d7bd571dc31d1354f46ebd72680dc7
#
_cell.length_a   1.000
_cell.length_b   1.000
_cell.length_c   1.000
_cell.angle_alpha   90.00
_cell.angle_beta   90.00
_cell.angle_gamma   90.00
#
_symmetry.space_group_name_H-M   'P 1'
#
loop_
_entity.id
_entity.type
_entity.pdbx_description
1 polymer ?
#
loop_
_entity_poly.entity_id
_entity_poly.type
_entity_poly.pdbx_seq_one_letter_code
_entity_poly.pdbx_strand_id
1 'polypeptide(L)'
;DSNFLINFSIDDKFNINKLDVTSDLNFDNLDVNFKSNLVKKYFENYENKISIENPNLSFKYSNDIINLQLDGKYLLNNKKDNFFIKFEGNENNFEFYSLLDLDKNILNLRDIQYYKKNNIPAKLEILLNKSKKGFNLKKISFNENQNYISAQNLNISHDFKIQSVEEIDVNFVNTNQILNNFKIKKNSNNYNFIGYQIDGEQLVERLLKDNKNSKISKLFHNINTSLIMNINKIYLEKDTYL
;
A
#
# COMPACT_ATOMS: atom_id res chain seq x y z
N ASP A 1 29.86 -4.75 -8.89
CA ASP A 1 30.15 -4.08 -10.17
C ASP A 1 29.15 -2.95 -10.39
N SER A 2 29.64 -1.81 -10.85
CA SER A 2 28.79 -0.65 -11.13
C SER A 2 29.17 -0.05 -12.49
N ASN A 3 28.18 0.14 -13.36
CA ASN A 3 28.32 0.89 -14.59
C ASN A 3 27.66 2.25 -14.43
N PHE A 4 28.37 3.30 -14.85
CA PHE A 4 27.88 4.66 -14.74
C PHE A 4 28.21 5.41 -16.05
N LEU A 5 27.18 5.97 -16.69
CA LEU A 5 27.31 6.75 -17.92
C LEU A 5 26.64 8.11 -17.72
N ILE A 6 27.38 9.18 -17.98
CA ILE A 6 26.86 10.55 -17.98
C ILE A 6 27.07 11.15 -19.36
N ASN A 7 26.01 11.65 -19.98
CA ASN A 7 26.04 12.48 -21.17
C ASN A 7 25.45 13.85 -20.84
N PHE A 8 26.10 14.91 -21.27
CA PHE A 8 25.59 16.27 -21.09
C PHE A 8 25.98 17.16 -22.26
N SER A 9 25.21 18.20 -22.50
CA SER A 9 25.58 19.29 -23.42
C SER A 9 25.62 20.61 -22.67
N ILE A 10 26.54 21.49 -23.09
CA ILE A 10 26.74 22.80 -22.49
C ILE A 10 26.47 23.87 -23.55
N ASP A 11 25.80 24.95 -23.18
CA ASP A 11 25.60 26.11 -24.04
C ASP A 11 26.82 27.04 -24.05
N ASP A 12 26.77 28.10 -24.86
CA ASP A 12 27.83 29.09 -24.99
C ASP A 12 28.09 29.90 -23.69
N LYS A 13 27.18 29.80 -22.71
CA LYS A 13 27.28 30.42 -21.37
C LYS A 13 27.70 29.42 -20.28
N PHE A 14 28.13 28.22 -20.67
CA PHE A 14 28.51 27.13 -19.77
C PHE A 14 27.36 26.57 -18.90
N ASN A 15 26.08 26.78 -19.28
CA ASN A 15 24.97 26.11 -18.60
C ASN A 15 24.80 24.71 -19.18
N ILE A 16 24.49 23.74 -18.33
CA ILE A 16 24.13 22.37 -18.76
C ILE A 16 22.70 22.43 -19.32
N ASN A 17 22.57 22.21 -20.63
CA ASN A 17 21.27 22.22 -21.32
C ASN A 17 20.61 20.84 -21.33
N LYS A 18 21.40 19.80 -21.28
CA LYS A 18 20.92 18.42 -21.29
C LYS A 18 21.80 17.57 -20.38
N LEU A 19 21.17 16.79 -19.55
CA LEU A 19 21.83 15.83 -18.67
C LEU A 19 21.12 14.49 -18.76
N ASP A 20 21.83 13.47 -19.22
CA ASP A 20 21.39 12.08 -19.20
C ASP A 20 22.34 11.29 -18.30
N VAL A 21 21.81 10.58 -17.34
CA VAL A 21 22.56 9.72 -16.41
C VAL A 21 21.96 8.33 -16.47
N THR A 22 22.80 7.33 -16.64
CA THR A 22 22.39 5.92 -16.56
C THR A 22 23.35 5.20 -15.62
N SER A 23 22.83 4.37 -14.74
CA SER A 23 23.65 3.59 -13.82
C SER A 23 22.97 2.26 -13.50
N ASP A 24 23.75 1.19 -13.51
CA ASP A 24 23.37 -0.12 -12.99
C ASP A 24 24.31 -0.45 -11.84
N LEU A 25 23.76 -0.61 -10.66
CA LEU A 25 24.47 -0.81 -9.40
C LEU A 25 24.04 -2.10 -8.74
N ASN A 26 25.03 -2.92 -8.42
CA ASN A 26 24.81 -4.14 -7.63
C ASN A 26 25.57 -4.01 -6.31
N PHE A 27 24.86 -4.23 -5.20
CA PHE A 27 25.41 -4.16 -3.88
C PHE A 27 25.27 -5.52 -3.19
N ASP A 28 26.19 -5.85 -2.29
CA ASP A 28 26.05 -7.07 -1.48
C ASP A 28 24.97 -6.88 -0.43
N ASN A 29 25.02 -5.74 0.28
CA ASN A 29 24.05 -5.40 1.32
C ASN A 29 23.84 -3.89 1.41
N LEU A 30 22.60 -3.50 1.73
CA LEU A 30 22.22 -2.13 2.02
C LEU A 30 21.36 -2.10 3.28
N ASP A 31 21.79 -1.37 4.29
CA ASP A 31 21.03 -1.18 5.52
C ASP A 31 20.30 0.16 5.51
N VAL A 32 19.00 0.12 5.66
CA VAL A 32 18.15 1.31 5.70
C VAL A 32 17.54 1.45 7.09
N ASN A 33 17.87 2.53 7.78
CA ASN A 33 17.21 2.91 9.02
C ASN A 33 15.89 3.62 8.69
N PHE A 34 14.79 2.90 8.86
CA PHE A 34 13.47 3.39 8.49
C PHE A 34 12.53 3.43 9.70
N LYS A 35 12.43 4.59 10.34
CA LYS A 35 11.51 4.80 11.45
C LYS A 35 10.10 5.03 10.95
N SER A 36 9.26 4.02 11.01
CA SER A 36 7.87 4.09 10.57
C SER A 36 6.92 3.51 11.61
N ASN A 37 6.03 4.38 12.12
CA ASN A 37 4.97 3.94 13.02
C ASN A 37 3.96 3.00 12.33
N LEU A 38 3.77 3.15 11.01
CA LEU A 38 2.90 2.27 10.23
C LEU A 38 3.50 0.86 10.13
N VAL A 39 4.78 0.75 9.77
CA VAL A 39 5.45 -0.56 9.72
C VAL A 39 5.43 -1.22 11.10
N LYS A 40 5.76 -0.47 12.16
CA LYS A 40 5.72 -0.98 13.54
C LYS A 40 4.31 -1.40 13.98
N LYS A 41 3.28 -0.75 13.48
CA LYS A 41 1.88 -1.10 13.81
C LYS A 41 1.46 -2.45 13.24
N TYR A 42 1.93 -2.79 12.03
CA TYR A 42 1.46 -3.96 11.29
C TYR A 42 2.45 -5.12 11.25
N PHE A 43 3.76 -4.84 11.41
CA PHE A 43 4.79 -5.87 11.47
C PHE A 43 5.30 -6.03 12.90
N GLU A 44 5.08 -7.19 13.48
CA GLU A 44 5.49 -7.48 14.85
C GLU A 44 7.02 -7.43 15.00
N ASN A 45 7.49 -6.86 16.12
CA ASN A 45 8.91 -6.74 16.47
C ASN A 45 9.78 -5.96 15.46
N TYR A 46 9.19 -5.03 14.72
CA TYR A 46 9.96 -4.18 13.80
C TYR A 46 10.94 -3.26 14.55
N GLU A 47 12.23 -3.35 14.24
CA GLU A 47 13.34 -2.68 14.92
C GLU A 47 13.80 -1.36 14.24
N ASN A 48 12.97 -0.77 13.38
CA ASN A 48 13.28 0.43 12.60
C ASN A 48 14.46 0.28 11.61
N LYS A 49 14.79 -0.95 11.25
CA LYS A 49 15.82 -1.29 10.29
C LYS A 49 15.27 -2.27 9.25
N ILE A 50 15.60 -2.04 8.00
CA ILE A 50 15.39 -2.95 6.89
C ILE A 50 16.76 -3.19 6.26
N SER A 51 17.21 -4.42 6.21
CA SER A 51 18.41 -4.78 5.46
C SER A 51 17.99 -5.33 4.11
N ILE A 52 18.69 -4.92 3.05
CA ILE A 52 18.44 -5.38 1.69
C ILE A 52 19.69 -6.15 1.24
N GLU A 53 19.49 -7.38 0.83
CA GLU A 53 20.56 -8.25 0.35
C GLU A 53 20.52 -8.36 -1.18
N ASN A 54 21.68 -8.28 -1.78
CA ASN A 54 21.90 -8.38 -3.24
C ASN A 54 20.93 -7.49 -4.03
N PRO A 55 20.77 -6.17 -3.66
CA PRO A 55 19.94 -5.29 -4.46
C PRO A 55 20.54 -5.02 -5.82
N ASN A 56 19.71 -5.14 -6.85
CA ASN A 56 19.99 -4.65 -8.20
C ASN A 56 19.26 -3.31 -8.36
N LEU A 57 20.01 -2.25 -8.59
CA LEU A 57 19.48 -0.91 -8.83
C LEU A 57 19.80 -0.47 -10.24
N SER A 58 18.77 -0.29 -11.07
CA SER A 58 18.88 0.39 -12.35
C SER A 58 18.30 1.80 -12.23
N PHE A 59 19.07 2.78 -12.64
CA PHE A 59 18.71 4.18 -12.56
C PHE A 59 18.97 4.87 -13.90
N LYS A 60 17.99 5.63 -14.37
CA LYS A 60 18.11 6.52 -15.52
C LYS A 60 17.47 7.86 -15.22
N TYR A 61 18.21 8.93 -15.43
CA TYR A 61 17.71 10.30 -15.45
C TYR A 61 17.86 10.88 -16.85
N SER A 62 16.79 11.43 -17.40
CA SER A 62 16.77 12.09 -18.71
C SER A 62 15.58 13.02 -18.81
N ASN A 63 15.78 14.25 -19.30
CA ASN A 63 14.70 15.23 -19.49
C ASN A 63 13.82 15.45 -18.24
N ASP A 64 14.43 15.61 -17.08
CA ASP A 64 13.77 15.77 -15.77
C ASP A 64 12.90 14.57 -15.33
N ILE A 65 13.06 13.44 -15.97
CA ILE A 65 12.39 12.19 -15.62
C ILE A 65 13.41 11.22 -15.02
N ILE A 66 13.07 10.69 -13.85
CA ILE A 66 13.77 9.61 -13.19
C ILE A 66 13.04 8.30 -13.53
N ASN A 67 13.78 7.31 -14.01
CA ASN A 67 13.36 5.92 -14.04
C ASN A 67 14.26 5.15 -13.08
N LEU A 68 13.66 4.50 -12.10
CA LEU A 68 14.37 3.70 -11.11
C LEU A 68 13.69 2.34 -11.02
N GLN A 69 14.50 1.29 -11.04
CA GLN A 69 14.06 -0.06 -10.73
C GLN A 69 14.99 -0.62 -9.66
N LEU A 70 14.41 -1.20 -8.64
CA LEU A 70 15.13 -1.82 -7.53
C LEU A 70 14.48 -3.16 -7.20
N ASP A 71 15.26 -4.20 -7.19
CA ASP A 71 14.84 -5.53 -6.75
C ASP A 71 15.89 -6.18 -5.87
N GLY A 72 15.48 -7.20 -5.14
CA GLY A 72 16.37 -7.90 -4.22
C GLY A 72 15.60 -8.66 -3.16
N LYS A 73 16.31 -8.93 -2.06
CA LYS A 73 15.72 -9.55 -0.86
C LYS A 73 15.78 -8.58 0.28
N TYR A 74 14.65 -8.33 0.93
CA TYR A 74 14.64 -7.54 2.16
C TYR A 74 14.56 -8.43 3.39
N LEU A 75 15.21 -7.99 4.45
CA LEU A 75 15.14 -8.62 5.76
C LEU A 75 14.37 -7.69 6.71
N LEU A 76 13.29 -8.22 7.22
CA LEU A 76 12.51 -7.62 8.27
C LEU A 76 12.51 -8.60 9.47
N ASN A 77 13.06 -8.19 10.60
CA ASN A 77 13.17 -9.06 11.79
C ASN A 77 13.88 -10.41 11.48
N ASN A 78 14.99 -10.37 10.74
CA ASN A 78 15.75 -11.55 10.29
C ASN A 78 14.96 -12.52 9.39
N LYS A 79 13.84 -12.09 8.84
CA LYS A 79 13.04 -12.86 7.88
C LYS A 79 13.19 -12.27 6.50
N LYS A 80 13.55 -13.13 5.55
CA LYS A 80 13.94 -12.74 4.20
C LYS A 80 12.83 -13.04 3.20
N ASP A 81 12.35 -11.98 2.53
CA ASP A 81 11.40 -12.07 1.44
C ASP A 81 11.89 -11.24 0.24
N ASN A 82 11.34 -11.46 -0.96
CA ASN A 82 11.72 -10.70 -2.15
C ASN A 82 10.89 -9.42 -2.25
N PHE A 83 11.45 -8.46 -2.97
CA PHE A 83 10.74 -7.25 -3.35
C PHE A 83 11.13 -6.78 -4.75
N PHE A 84 10.24 -6.02 -5.36
CA PHE A 84 10.45 -5.28 -6.58
C PHE A 84 9.81 -3.90 -6.46
N ILE A 85 10.55 -2.87 -6.84
CA ILE A 85 10.09 -1.47 -6.86
C ILE A 85 10.42 -0.87 -8.21
N LYS A 86 9.47 -0.15 -8.80
CA LYS A 86 9.67 0.70 -9.97
C LYS A 86 9.13 2.10 -9.68
N PHE A 87 9.90 3.10 -10.08
CA PHE A 87 9.49 4.50 -10.05
C PHE A 87 9.77 5.12 -11.41
N GLU A 88 8.82 5.89 -11.93
CA GLU A 88 8.97 6.63 -13.18
C GLU A 88 8.31 8.00 -13.07
N GLY A 89 9.05 9.08 -13.29
CA GLY A 89 8.53 10.41 -13.28
C GLY A 89 9.45 11.43 -12.64
N ASN A 90 8.84 12.51 -12.12
CA ASN A 90 9.52 13.59 -11.40
C ASN A 90 8.76 13.97 -10.12
N GLU A 91 9.23 14.99 -9.42
CA GLU A 91 8.63 15.41 -8.14
C GLU A 91 7.14 15.80 -8.24
N ASN A 92 6.67 16.23 -9.41
CA ASN A 92 5.30 16.71 -9.62
C ASN A 92 4.36 15.61 -10.12
N ASN A 93 4.88 14.72 -10.98
CA ASN A 93 4.11 13.64 -11.58
C ASN A 93 4.98 12.37 -11.62
N PHE A 94 4.50 11.32 -10.99
CA PHE A 94 5.18 10.03 -11.06
C PHE A 94 4.21 8.85 -10.98
N GLU A 95 4.68 7.73 -11.46
CA GLU A 95 4.13 6.41 -11.20
C GLU A 95 5.09 5.61 -10.31
N PHE A 96 4.55 5.00 -9.28
CA PHE A 96 5.26 4.10 -8.36
C PHE A 96 4.56 2.74 -8.36
N TYR A 97 5.34 1.69 -8.59
CA TYR A 97 4.90 0.30 -8.48
C TYR A 97 5.77 -0.42 -7.44
N SER A 98 5.13 -1.22 -6.61
CA SER A 98 5.84 -2.08 -5.66
C SER A 98 5.14 -3.43 -5.56
N LEU A 99 5.95 -4.50 -5.54
CA LEU A 99 5.54 -5.86 -5.25
C LEU A 99 6.42 -6.39 -4.11
N LEU A 100 5.80 -6.79 -3.01
CA LEU A 100 6.47 -7.34 -1.85
C LEU A 100 5.96 -8.77 -1.59
N ASP A 101 6.86 -9.72 -1.56
CA ASP A 101 6.56 -11.03 -0.98
C ASP A 101 6.54 -10.87 0.55
N LEU A 102 5.60 -11.52 1.21
CA LEU A 102 5.41 -11.49 2.66
C LEU A 102 5.38 -12.91 3.24
N ASP A 103 6.01 -13.87 2.57
CA ASP A 103 5.92 -15.30 2.90
C ASP A 103 6.42 -15.59 4.32
N LYS A 104 7.56 -15.01 4.68
CA LYS A 104 8.23 -15.23 5.96
C LYS A 104 7.77 -14.28 7.06
N ASN A 105 7.19 -13.14 6.67
CA ASN A 105 6.82 -12.10 7.62
C ASN A 105 5.42 -12.31 8.21
N ILE A 106 5.27 -11.94 9.48
CA ILE A 106 3.99 -11.91 10.17
C ILE A 106 3.36 -10.54 9.93
N LEU A 107 2.10 -10.51 9.51
CA LEU A 107 1.32 -9.30 9.33
C LEU A 107 0.11 -9.30 10.27
N ASN A 108 -0.02 -8.27 11.10
CA ASN A 108 -1.10 -8.13 12.06
C ASN A 108 -1.95 -6.89 11.76
N LEU A 109 -3.04 -7.06 11.01
CA LEU A 109 -3.99 -6.01 10.69
C LEU A 109 -5.10 -5.93 11.75
N ARG A 110 -4.74 -5.42 12.94
CA ARG A 110 -5.62 -5.37 14.13
C ARG A 110 -6.94 -4.65 13.86
N ASP A 111 -6.94 -3.63 13.02
CA ASP A 111 -8.13 -2.83 12.72
C ASP A 111 -9.24 -3.61 11.99
N ILE A 112 -8.90 -4.76 11.41
CA ILE A 112 -9.82 -5.69 10.75
C ILE A 112 -9.72 -7.11 11.31
N GLN A 113 -9.02 -7.28 12.43
CA GLN A 113 -8.82 -8.56 13.11
C GLN A 113 -8.22 -9.64 12.19
N TYR A 114 -7.31 -9.26 11.30
CA TYR A 114 -6.66 -10.20 10.40
C TYR A 114 -5.20 -10.45 10.82
N TYR A 115 -4.82 -11.71 10.88
CA TYR A 115 -3.49 -12.14 11.28
C TYR A 115 -2.91 -13.14 10.28
N LYS A 116 -1.87 -12.73 9.56
CA LYS A 116 -1.09 -13.59 8.68
C LYS A 116 0.07 -14.21 9.46
N LYS A 117 0.11 -15.53 9.51
CA LYS A 117 1.21 -16.30 10.13
C LYS A 117 2.46 -16.30 9.23
N ASN A 118 3.62 -16.57 9.83
CA ASN A 118 4.84 -16.82 9.07
C ASN A 118 4.74 -18.10 8.22
N ASN A 119 5.57 -18.19 7.18
CA ASN A 119 5.66 -19.32 6.24
C ASN A 119 4.35 -19.64 5.50
N ILE A 120 3.50 -18.65 5.33
CA ILE A 120 2.34 -18.73 4.44
C ILE A 120 2.60 -17.76 3.28
N PRO A 121 2.56 -18.23 2.01
CA PRO A 121 2.77 -17.37 0.85
C PRO A 121 1.77 -16.21 0.82
N ALA A 122 2.29 -15.00 0.71
CA ALA A 122 1.47 -13.82 0.57
C ALA A 122 2.21 -12.73 -0.22
N LYS A 123 1.44 -11.85 -0.87
CA LYS A 123 1.95 -10.73 -1.67
C LYS A 123 1.20 -9.45 -1.39
N LEU A 124 1.95 -8.36 -1.31
CA LEU A 124 1.41 -7.01 -1.30
C LEU A 124 1.85 -6.29 -2.58
N GLU A 125 0.88 -5.84 -3.36
CA GLU A 125 1.08 -5.08 -4.58
C GLU A 125 0.52 -3.67 -4.43
N ILE A 126 1.29 -2.67 -4.85
CA ILE A 126 0.91 -1.25 -4.79
C ILE A 126 1.22 -0.62 -6.14
N LEU A 127 0.24 0.06 -6.74
CA LEU A 127 0.40 0.92 -7.90
C LEU A 127 -0.17 2.30 -7.59
N LEU A 128 0.70 3.28 -7.52
CA LEU A 128 0.40 4.64 -7.09
C LEU A 128 0.83 5.64 -8.15
N ASN A 129 -0.03 6.60 -8.47
CA ASN A 129 0.30 7.77 -9.27
C ASN A 129 0.22 9.03 -8.43
N LYS A 130 1.17 9.94 -8.60
CA LYS A 130 1.09 11.32 -8.14
C LYS A 130 0.81 12.25 -9.32
N SER A 131 -0.01 13.25 -9.09
CA SER A 131 -0.27 14.34 -10.03
C SER A 131 -0.46 15.66 -9.28
N LYS A 132 -0.66 16.77 -10.01
CA LYS A 132 -1.01 18.07 -9.40
C LYS A 132 -2.31 18.05 -8.56
N LYS A 133 -3.16 17.04 -8.72
CA LYS A 133 -4.42 16.89 -7.94
C LYS A 133 -4.26 16.09 -6.64
N GLY A 134 -3.10 15.49 -6.40
CA GLY A 134 -2.84 14.61 -5.27
C GLY A 134 -2.36 13.23 -5.73
N PHE A 135 -2.69 12.22 -4.95
CA PHE A 135 -2.28 10.84 -5.20
C PHE A 135 -3.48 10.01 -5.64
N ASN A 136 -3.28 9.16 -6.63
CA ASN A 136 -4.23 8.12 -7.00
C ASN A 136 -3.56 6.76 -6.78
N LEU A 137 -4.01 6.03 -5.77
CA LEU A 137 -3.64 4.64 -5.55
C LEU A 137 -4.49 3.80 -6.50
N LYS A 138 -3.96 3.56 -7.72
CA LYS A 138 -4.65 2.80 -8.77
C LYS A 138 -5.01 1.40 -8.30
N LYS A 139 -4.09 0.79 -7.54
CA LYS A 139 -4.27 -0.54 -6.98
C LYS A 139 -3.47 -0.67 -5.68
N ILE A 140 -4.10 -1.22 -4.66
CA ILE A 140 -3.45 -1.90 -3.56
C ILE A 140 -4.10 -3.25 -3.42
N SER A 141 -3.32 -4.32 -3.35
CA SER A 141 -3.86 -5.66 -3.12
C SER A 141 -2.94 -6.47 -2.23
N PHE A 142 -3.52 -7.08 -1.24
CA PHE A 142 -2.91 -8.10 -0.41
C PHE A 142 -3.57 -9.44 -0.73
N ASN A 143 -2.77 -10.46 -0.99
CA ASN A 143 -3.24 -11.80 -1.32
C ASN A 143 -2.48 -12.83 -0.47
N GLU A 144 -3.20 -13.71 0.21
CA GLU A 144 -2.68 -14.85 0.96
C GLU A 144 -3.57 -16.06 0.71
N ASN A 145 -3.15 -16.99 -0.14
CA ASN A 145 -3.96 -18.14 -0.57
C ASN A 145 -5.34 -17.68 -1.12
N GLN A 146 -6.43 -18.00 -0.41
CA GLN A 146 -7.80 -17.60 -0.76
C GLN A 146 -8.21 -16.27 -0.10
N ASN A 147 -7.41 -15.78 0.86
CA ASN A 147 -7.66 -14.50 1.50
C ASN A 147 -7.13 -13.37 0.60
N TYR A 148 -7.94 -12.34 0.41
CA TYR A 148 -7.49 -11.14 -0.27
C TYR A 148 -8.19 -9.89 0.26
N ILE A 149 -7.48 -8.77 0.14
CA ILE A 149 -7.98 -7.43 0.40
C ILE A 149 -7.45 -6.54 -0.71
N SER A 150 -8.32 -5.90 -1.45
CA SER A 150 -7.91 -4.99 -2.51
C SER A 150 -8.70 -3.69 -2.51
N ALA A 151 -8.06 -2.61 -2.95
CA ALA A 151 -8.71 -1.36 -3.27
C ALA A 151 -8.21 -0.83 -4.62
N GLN A 152 -9.11 -0.23 -5.38
CA GLN A 152 -8.84 0.34 -6.70
C GLN A 152 -9.25 1.81 -6.76
N ASN A 153 -8.42 2.60 -7.43
CA ASN A 153 -8.63 4.02 -7.68
C ASN A 153 -9.01 4.81 -6.40
N LEU A 154 -8.18 4.63 -5.36
CA LEU A 154 -8.28 5.39 -4.12
C LEU A 154 -7.62 6.75 -4.33
N ASN A 155 -8.42 7.81 -4.39
CA ASN A 155 -7.94 9.18 -4.53
C ASN A 155 -7.67 9.80 -3.17
N ILE A 156 -6.47 10.36 -3.02
CA ILE A 156 -5.96 10.94 -1.80
C ILE A 156 -5.48 12.37 -2.12
N SER A 157 -5.92 13.35 -1.35
CA SER A 157 -5.45 14.73 -1.49
C SER A 157 -3.98 14.91 -1.04
N HIS A 158 -3.39 16.07 -1.32
CA HIS A 158 -2.01 16.37 -0.87
C HIS A 158 -1.86 16.41 0.66
N ASP A 159 -2.92 16.67 1.40
CA ASP A 159 -2.97 16.61 2.87
C ASP A 159 -3.36 15.22 3.40
N PHE A 160 -3.21 14.18 2.56
CA PHE A 160 -3.43 12.77 2.86
C PHE A 160 -4.83 12.41 3.32
N LYS A 161 -5.86 13.14 2.85
CA LYS A 161 -7.26 12.78 3.09
C LYS A 161 -7.83 11.98 1.93
N ILE A 162 -8.58 10.94 2.24
CA ILE A 162 -9.28 10.14 1.24
C ILE A 162 -10.42 10.99 0.66
N GLN A 163 -10.42 11.16 -0.65
CA GLN A 163 -11.43 11.88 -1.41
C GLN A 163 -12.48 10.94 -2.01
N SER A 164 -12.04 9.81 -2.52
CA SER A 164 -12.91 8.79 -3.08
C SER A 164 -12.19 7.46 -3.20
N VAL A 165 -12.94 6.40 -3.29
CA VAL A 165 -12.47 5.07 -3.69
C VAL A 165 -13.45 4.53 -4.73
N GLU A 166 -12.98 3.86 -5.77
CA GLU A 166 -13.85 3.28 -6.78
C GLU A 166 -14.37 1.92 -6.33
N GLU A 167 -13.46 1.05 -5.88
CA GLU A 167 -13.82 -0.29 -5.44
C GLU A 167 -12.94 -0.74 -4.28
N ILE A 168 -13.53 -1.43 -3.31
CA ILE A 168 -12.85 -2.24 -2.29
C ILE A 168 -13.45 -3.64 -2.41
N ASP A 169 -12.60 -4.67 -2.50
CA ASP A 169 -12.99 -6.06 -2.59
C ASP A 169 -12.26 -6.88 -1.52
N VAL A 170 -13.02 -7.60 -0.72
CA VAL A 170 -12.53 -8.24 0.50
C VAL A 170 -13.04 -9.67 0.60
N ASN A 171 -12.11 -10.60 0.84
CA ASN A 171 -12.43 -11.99 1.17
C ASN A 171 -11.33 -12.51 2.12
N PHE A 172 -11.62 -12.61 3.41
CA PHE A 172 -10.71 -13.22 4.36
C PHE A 172 -11.43 -13.75 5.59
N VAL A 173 -10.84 -14.75 6.23
CA VAL A 173 -11.27 -15.23 7.55
C VAL A 173 -10.47 -14.50 8.62
N ASN A 174 -11.16 -13.85 9.54
CA ASN A 174 -10.52 -13.10 10.62
C ASN A 174 -10.12 -13.99 11.82
N THR A 175 -9.55 -13.40 12.86
CA THR A 175 -9.13 -14.12 14.08
C THR A 175 -10.30 -14.73 14.86
N ASN A 176 -11.52 -14.20 14.70
CA ASN A 176 -12.77 -14.74 15.29
C ASN A 176 -13.35 -15.91 14.48
N GLN A 177 -12.65 -16.35 13.42
CA GLN A 177 -13.11 -17.37 12.46
C GLN A 177 -14.36 -16.95 11.67
N ILE A 178 -14.62 -15.66 11.55
CA ILE A 178 -15.69 -15.11 10.71
C ILE A 178 -15.12 -14.81 9.33
N LEU A 179 -15.77 -15.33 8.29
CA LEU A 179 -15.46 -14.96 6.91
C LEU A 179 -15.96 -13.53 6.66
N ASN A 180 -15.08 -12.63 6.25
CA ASN A 180 -15.43 -11.33 5.73
C ASN A 180 -15.42 -11.42 4.20
N ASN A 181 -16.58 -11.40 3.58
CA ASN A 181 -16.73 -11.48 2.13
C ASN A 181 -17.67 -10.39 1.67
N PHE A 182 -17.11 -9.31 1.16
CA PHE A 182 -17.87 -8.16 0.70
C PHE A 182 -17.12 -7.30 -0.32
N LYS A 183 -17.89 -6.50 -1.04
CA LYS A 183 -17.40 -5.51 -1.99
C LYS A 183 -18.06 -4.16 -1.73
N ILE A 184 -17.28 -3.09 -1.74
CA ILE A 184 -17.75 -1.72 -1.73
C ILE A 184 -17.45 -1.12 -3.09
N LYS A 185 -18.45 -0.65 -3.80
CA LYS A 185 -18.29 -0.07 -5.13
C LYS A 185 -18.97 1.28 -5.22
N LYS A 186 -18.25 2.26 -5.76
CA LYS A 186 -18.79 3.59 -6.05
C LYS A 186 -19.74 3.50 -7.24
N ASN A 187 -20.94 4.08 -7.09
CA ASN A 187 -21.93 4.19 -8.14
C ASN A 187 -22.47 5.62 -8.17
N SER A 188 -21.97 6.44 -9.11
CA SER A 188 -22.28 7.87 -9.20
C SER A 188 -22.07 8.59 -7.86
N ASN A 189 -23.13 8.90 -7.14
CA ASN A 189 -23.09 9.63 -5.86
C ASN A 189 -23.20 8.75 -4.63
N ASN A 190 -23.28 7.44 -4.79
CA ASN A 190 -23.49 6.48 -3.69
C ASN A 190 -22.35 5.44 -3.64
N TYR A 191 -22.20 4.81 -2.48
CA TYR A 191 -21.44 3.56 -2.38
C TYR A 191 -22.40 2.39 -2.14
N ASN A 192 -22.25 1.35 -2.94
CA ASN A 192 -22.93 0.07 -2.72
C ASN A 192 -22.00 -0.85 -1.94
N PHE A 193 -22.44 -1.27 -0.77
CA PHE A 193 -21.78 -2.25 0.07
C PHE A 193 -22.55 -3.57 -0.05
N ILE A 194 -22.01 -4.51 -0.80
CA ILE A 194 -22.66 -5.76 -1.15
C ILE A 194 -21.78 -6.91 -0.68
N GLY A 195 -22.37 -7.93 -0.06
CA GLY A 195 -21.59 -9.08 0.37
C GLY A 195 -22.41 -10.18 1.00
N TYR A 196 -21.72 -11.30 1.25
CA TYR A 196 -22.33 -12.42 1.93
C TYR A 196 -22.33 -12.19 3.45
N GLN A 197 -21.18 -11.84 4.02
CA GLN A 197 -21.08 -11.60 5.46
C GLN A 197 -19.90 -10.71 5.84
N ILE A 198 -20.00 -10.09 7.00
CA ILE A 198 -18.98 -9.26 7.62
C ILE A 198 -18.97 -9.43 9.13
N ASP A 199 -17.79 -9.36 9.74
CA ASP A 199 -17.65 -9.09 11.16
C ASP A 199 -17.84 -7.59 11.40
N GLY A 200 -19.01 -7.24 11.92
CA GLY A 200 -19.41 -5.87 12.19
C GLY A 200 -19.11 -5.39 13.62
N GLU A 201 -18.58 -6.24 14.50
CA GLU A 201 -18.33 -5.91 15.91
C GLU A 201 -17.59 -4.59 16.08
N GLN A 202 -16.44 -4.45 15.44
CA GLN A 202 -15.66 -3.19 15.54
C GLN A 202 -16.34 -2.00 14.86
N LEU A 203 -17.09 -2.22 13.78
CA LEU A 203 -17.83 -1.17 13.11
C LEU A 203 -18.93 -0.62 14.03
N VAL A 204 -19.70 -1.50 14.64
CA VAL A 204 -20.78 -1.14 15.59
C VAL A 204 -20.21 -0.47 16.83
N GLU A 205 -19.13 -1.01 17.42
CA GLU A 205 -18.47 -0.35 18.55
C GLU A 205 -18.00 1.07 18.24
N ARG A 206 -17.49 1.31 17.04
CA ARG A 206 -17.03 2.63 16.61
C ARG A 206 -18.18 3.59 16.35
N LEU A 207 -19.30 3.10 15.83
CA LEU A 207 -20.51 3.90 15.64
C LEU A 207 -21.16 4.28 16.96
N LEU A 208 -21.16 3.38 17.96
CA LEU A 208 -21.72 3.61 19.28
C LEU A 208 -20.82 4.50 20.18
N LYS A 209 -19.51 4.38 20.04
CA LYS A 209 -18.54 5.21 20.76
C LYS A 209 -18.34 6.56 20.07
N ASP A 210 -19.33 7.39 19.97
CA ASP A 210 -19.38 8.74 19.35
C ASP A 210 -18.04 9.53 19.44
N ASN A 211 -17.00 9.00 18.83
CA ASN A 211 -15.64 9.53 18.88
C ASN A 211 -15.37 10.42 17.67
N LYS A 212 -15.85 11.67 17.73
CA LYS A 212 -15.52 12.78 16.80
C LYS A 212 -14.01 12.96 16.56
N ASN A 213 -13.15 12.27 17.31
CA ASN A 213 -11.69 12.35 17.27
C ASN A 213 -10.97 11.10 16.73
N SER A 214 -11.68 10.09 16.21
CA SER A 214 -10.98 8.93 15.66
C SER A 214 -10.17 9.32 14.41
N LYS A 215 -8.94 8.80 14.29
CA LYS A 215 -8.08 9.06 13.11
C LYS A 215 -8.77 8.62 11.81
N ILE A 216 -9.60 7.59 11.88
CA ILE A 216 -10.35 7.06 10.74
C ILE A 216 -11.48 8.01 10.33
N SER A 217 -12.24 8.58 11.27
CA SER A 217 -13.28 9.57 10.94
C SER A 217 -12.68 10.79 10.25
N LYS A 218 -11.49 11.21 10.64
CA LYS A 218 -10.78 12.32 10.00
C LYS A 218 -10.34 12.02 8.57
N LEU A 219 -9.97 10.77 8.27
CA LEU A 219 -9.60 10.35 6.90
C LEU A 219 -10.80 10.40 5.94
N PHE A 220 -11.99 10.05 6.43
CA PHE A 220 -13.23 9.99 5.62
C PHE A 220 -14.13 11.21 5.74
N HIS A 221 -13.73 12.24 6.49
CA HIS A 221 -14.57 13.42 6.79
C HIS A 221 -15.06 14.16 5.53
N ASN A 222 -14.37 14.02 4.41
CA ASN A 222 -14.73 14.69 3.15
C ASN A 222 -15.58 13.82 2.22
N ILE A 223 -15.90 12.58 2.59
CA ILE A 223 -16.77 11.70 1.81
C ILE A 223 -18.22 11.95 2.25
N ASN A 224 -18.85 12.95 1.66
CA ASN A 224 -20.28 13.21 1.86
C ASN A 224 -21.08 12.46 0.80
N THR A 225 -21.46 11.21 1.12
CA THR A 225 -22.17 10.33 0.19
C THR A 225 -23.06 9.36 0.96
N SER A 226 -24.07 8.82 0.32
CA SER A 226 -24.91 7.77 0.91
C SER A 226 -24.26 6.40 0.69
N LEU A 227 -24.47 5.53 1.69
CA LEU A 227 -24.06 4.13 1.65
C LEU A 227 -25.32 3.25 1.56
N ILE A 228 -25.43 2.47 0.49
CA ILE A 228 -26.46 1.47 0.33
C ILE A 228 -25.85 0.12 0.71
N MET A 229 -26.37 -0.50 1.76
CA MET A 229 -25.84 -1.77 2.29
C MET A 229 -26.80 -2.91 1.95
N ASN A 230 -26.24 -3.97 1.37
CA ASN A 230 -26.91 -5.23 1.09
C ASN A 230 -25.98 -6.38 1.48
N ILE A 231 -26.00 -6.73 2.76
CA ILE A 231 -25.18 -7.79 3.37
C ILE A 231 -26.11 -8.82 3.97
N ASN A 232 -25.90 -10.10 3.66
CA ASN A 232 -26.77 -11.16 4.13
C ASN A 232 -26.63 -11.41 5.65
N LYS A 233 -25.39 -11.24 6.19
CA LYS A 233 -25.13 -11.46 7.62
C LYS A 233 -24.12 -10.45 8.15
N ILE A 234 -24.47 -9.77 9.23
CA ILE A 234 -23.57 -8.86 9.97
C ILE A 234 -23.37 -9.46 11.35
N TYR A 235 -22.20 -9.99 11.63
CA TYR A 235 -21.85 -10.51 12.94
C TYR A 235 -21.58 -9.37 13.90
N LEU A 236 -22.27 -9.35 15.03
CA LEU A 236 -22.07 -8.41 16.14
C LEU A 236 -21.17 -9.02 17.21
N GLU A 237 -21.22 -10.34 17.31
CA GLU A 237 -20.38 -11.22 18.11
C GLU A 237 -20.22 -12.54 17.37
N LYS A 238 -19.35 -13.43 17.84
CA LYS A 238 -18.98 -14.67 17.15
C LYS A 238 -20.19 -15.51 16.70
N ASP A 239 -21.25 -15.58 17.52
CA ASP A 239 -22.43 -16.42 17.29
C ASP A 239 -23.73 -15.60 17.12
N THR A 240 -23.65 -14.27 17.12
CA THR A 240 -24.81 -13.37 17.02
C THR A 240 -24.71 -12.51 15.76
N TYR A 241 -25.70 -12.58 14.89
CA TYR A 241 -25.74 -11.79 13.65
C TYR A 241 -27.13 -11.21 13.37
N LEU A 242 -27.14 -10.12 12.62
CA LEU A 242 -28.31 -9.49 12.01
C LEU A 242 -28.47 -9.99 10.57
#